data_ec0aad31b1018482309958361a61b933
#
_entry.id   ec0aad31b1018482309958361a61b933
#
_cell.length_a   1.000
_cell.length_b   1.000
_cell.length_c   1.000
_cell.angle_alpha   90.00
_cell.angle_beta   90.00
_cell.angle_gamma   90.00
#
_symmetry.space_group_name_H-M   'P 1'
#
loop_
_entity.id
_entity.type
_entity.pdbx_description
1 polymer ?
#
loop_
_entity_poly.entity_id
_entity_poly.type
_entity_poly.pdbx_seq_one_letter_code
_entity_poly.pdbx_strand_id
1 'polypeptide(L)'
;MDTPMPEHSFLRLRGLSWWIALAISGSPFNALADDTVQFDGRFLDLKGNTKIDLGRFSQKGYVEPGKYNLRVHVNNQPLPDDYDIYWYATENDPNKSYACLSPELVAQFGLKEDIAKNLQWIRDGQCLNTALLAGTEISGDLGQSALLVSVPQAYLEYTDSEWDPPSRWDDGIPGLIADYSINAQ
;
A
#
# COMPACT_ATOMS: atom_id res chain seq x y z
N MET A 1 -32.15 -9.76 -79.91
CA MET A 1 -33.08 -9.86 -78.76
C MET A 1 -32.26 -9.79 -77.50
N ASP A 2 -32.01 -8.56 -77.07
CA ASP A 2 -31.15 -8.22 -75.91
C ASP A 2 -32.05 -7.94 -74.75
N THR A 3 -31.87 -8.68 -73.69
CA THR A 3 -32.49 -8.38 -72.44
C THR A 3 -31.42 -7.77 -71.52
N PRO A 4 -31.62 -6.54 -70.98
CA PRO A 4 -30.68 -5.92 -69.98
C PRO A 4 -30.88 -6.51 -68.61
N MET A 5 -29.76 -6.79 -67.92
CA MET A 5 -29.70 -7.15 -66.49
C MET A 5 -29.99 -5.92 -65.61
N PRO A 6 -30.61 -6.08 -64.48
CA PRO A 6 -30.80 -4.98 -63.54
C PRO A 6 -29.53 -4.71 -62.74
N GLU A 7 -29.12 -3.44 -62.70
CA GLU A 7 -28.10 -2.91 -61.77
C GLU A 7 -28.58 -2.99 -60.35
N HIS A 8 -27.91 -3.78 -59.53
CA HIS A 8 -28.09 -3.73 -58.06
C HIS A 8 -27.35 -2.50 -57.46
N SER A 9 -28.14 -1.55 -57.02
CA SER A 9 -27.66 -0.34 -56.35
C SER A 9 -26.98 -0.67 -55.01
N PHE A 10 -25.66 -0.59 -54.98
CA PHE A 10 -24.82 -0.62 -53.78
C PHE A 10 -24.75 0.75 -53.09
N LEU A 11 -25.86 1.35 -52.74
CA LEU A 11 -25.85 2.66 -52.11
C LEU A 11 -26.89 2.71 -51.02
N ARG A 12 -26.60 2.12 -49.85
CA ARG A 12 -27.27 2.50 -48.59
C ARG A 12 -26.65 1.94 -47.28
N LEU A 13 -25.37 1.62 -47.23
CA LEU A 13 -24.75 1.15 -45.99
C LEU A 13 -23.66 2.09 -45.41
N ARG A 14 -23.47 3.30 -45.97
CA ARG A 14 -22.44 4.21 -45.48
C ARG A 14 -22.95 5.23 -44.41
N GLY A 15 -24.26 5.29 -44.17
CA GLY A 15 -24.84 6.24 -43.24
C GLY A 15 -24.98 5.74 -41.79
N LEU A 16 -24.97 4.41 -41.58
CA LEU A 16 -25.22 3.85 -40.26
C LEU A 16 -23.97 3.73 -39.38
N SER A 17 -22.79 3.65 -40.03
CA SER A 17 -21.51 3.50 -39.29
C SER A 17 -21.02 4.78 -38.62
N TRP A 18 -21.49 5.94 -39.05
CA TRP A 18 -21.07 7.23 -38.49
C TRP A 18 -21.82 7.59 -37.20
N TRP A 19 -23.03 7.09 -37.00
CA TRP A 19 -23.79 7.36 -35.80
C TRP A 19 -23.40 6.47 -34.61
N ILE A 20 -22.80 5.31 -34.86
CA ILE A 20 -22.30 4.42 -33.81
C ILE A 20 -20.97 4.92 -33.23
N ALA A 21 -20.13 5.57 -34.04
CA ALA A 21 -18.85 6.12 -33.58
C ALA A 21 -19.00 7.35 -32.66
N LEU A 22 -20.13 8.06 -32.71
CA LEU A 22 -20.36 9.26 -31.88
C LEU A 22 -20.93 8.96 -30.50
N ALA A 23 -21.41 7.73 -30.26
CA ALA A 23 -22.00 7.32 -28.98
C ALA A 23 -20.97 6.82 -27.95
N ILE A 24 -19.69 6.57 -28.37
CA ILE A 24 -18.63 6.04 -27.50
C ILE A 24 -17.71 7.17 -26.95
N SER A 25 -17.84 8.39 -27.47
CA SER A 25 -17.04 9.55 -27.00
C SER A 25 -17.69 10.33 -25.83
N GLY A 26 -18.65 9.70 -25.12
CA GLY A 26 -19.35 10.32 -24.00
C GLY A 26 -18.76 9.95 -22.65
N SER A 27 -18.07 10.91 -22.05
CA SER A 27 -17.78 11.11 -20.63
C SER A 27 -16.79 10.15 -19.97
N PRO A 28 -15.65 10.66 -19.49
CA PRO A 28 -14.92 9.97 -18.44
C PRO A 28 -15.82 9.98 -17.20
N PHE A 29 -16.46 8.85 -16.91
CA PHE A 29 -16.97 8.62 -15.58
C PHE A 29 -15.76 8.56 -14.64
N ASN A 30 -15.45 9.69 -14.00
CA ASN A 30 -14.65 9.67 -12.80
C ASN A 30 -15.50 8.94 -11.75
N ALA A 31 -15.33 7.62 -11.65
CA ALA A 31 -15.77 6.87 -10.49
C ALA A 31 -14.87 7.31 -9.33
N LEU A 32 -15.31 8.34 -8.60
CA LEU A 32 -14.79 8.60 -7.27
C LEU A 32 -15.26 7.42 -6.42
N ALA A 33 -14.38 6.46 -6.19
CA ALA A 33 -14.62 5.45 -5.17
C ALA A 33 -14.61 6.22 -3.83
N ASP A 34 -15.77 6.34 -3.22
CA ASP A 34 -15.88 6.83 -1.84
C ASP A 34 -15.36 5.69 -0.94
N ASP A 35 -14.17 5.89 -0.37
CA ASP A 35 -13.51 4.92 0.52
C ASP A 35 -14.17 4.86 1.93
N THR A 36 -15.34 5.47 2.10
CA THR A 36 -16.07 5.44 3.37
C THR A 36 -16.97 4.21 3.47
N VAL A 37 -16.73 3.39 4.48
CA VAL A 37 -17.60 2.27 4.84
C VAL A 37 -18.70 2.79 5.77
N GLN A 38 -19.96 2.70 5.36
CA GLN A 38 -21.08 3.09 6.21
C GLN A 38 -21.50 1.92 7.12
N PHE A 39 -21.34 2.09 8.42
CA PHE A 39 -21.86 1.16 9.41
C PHE A 39 -23.28 1.54 9.81
N ASP A 40 -24.24 0.61 9.68
CA ASP A 40 -25.59 0.80 10.20
C ASP A 40 -25.61 0.44 11.70
N GLY A 41 -25.63 1.46 12.56
CA GLY A 41 -25.66 1.31 14.02
C GLY A 41 -26.90 0.58 14.55
N ARG A 42 -27.92 0.32 13.71
CA ARG A 42 -29.12 -0.43 14.09
C ARG A 42 -28.88 -1.91 14.35
N PHE A 43 -27.79 -2.46 13.83
CA PHE A 43 -27.39 -3.84 14.10
C PHE A 43 -26.62 -4.02 15.41
N LEU A 44 -26.21 -2.92 16.04
CA LEU A 44 -25.58 -2.96 17.36
C LEU A 44 -26.70 -2.85 18.42
N ASP A 45 -27.06 -3.97 19.02
CA ASP A 45 -28.02 -4.01 20.13
C ASP A 45 -27.39 -3.40 21.40
N LEU A 46 -27.27 -2.08 21.39
CA LEU A 46 -26.71 -1.32 22.48
C LEU A 46 -27.81 -1.10 23.53
N LYS A 47 -27.79 -1.90 24.56
CA LYS A 47 -28.59 -1.66 25.78
C LYS A 47 -28.08 -0.40 26.46
N GLY A 48 -28.70 0.73 26.12
CA GLY A 48 -28.40 2.02 26.75
C GLY A 48 -28.15 3.14 25.74
N ASN A 49 -28.31 4.36 26.19
CA ASN A 49 -28.21 5.60 25.40
C ASN A 49 -26.76 5.97 25.01
N THR A 50 -25.89 4.97 24.81
CA THR A 50 -24.49 5.17 24.46
C THR A 50 -24.40 5.40 22.95
N LYS A 51 -24.28 6.65 22.55
CA LYS A 51 -23.92 7.02 21.17
C LYS A 51 -22.45 6.63 20.94
N ILE A 52 -22.23 5.47 20.35
CA ILE A 52 -20.89 5.10 19.84
C ILE A 52 -20.68 5.87 18.55
N ASP A 53 -19.63 6.68 18.52
CA ASP A 53 -19.20 7.34 17.30
C ASP A 53 -18.54 6.30 16.39
N LEU A 54 -19.31 5.80 15.42
CA LEU A 54 -18.82 4.86 14.41
C LEU A 54 -18.09 5.55 13.26
N GLY A 55 -18.10 6.88 13.21
CA GLY A 55 -17.50 7.66 12.12
C GLY A 55 -16.00 7.39 11.95
N ARG A 56 -15.27 7.15 13.04
CA ARG A 56 -13.84 6.82 13.01
C ARG A 56 -13.55 5.46 12.35
N PHE A 57 -14.46 4.49 12.52
CA PHE A 57 -14.32 3.14 11.95
C PHE A 57 -14.77 3.06 10.48
N SER A 58 -15.43 4.10 9.97
CA SER A 58 -15.82 4.18 8.57
C SER A 58 -14.67 4.61 7.65
N GLN A 59 -13.56 5.09 8.21
CA GLN A 59 -12.38 5.47 7.45
C GLN A 59 -11.49 4.25 7.21
N LYS A 60 -11.18 3.98 5.95
CA LYS A 60 -10.27 2.91 5.56
C LYS A 60 -8.89 3.13 6.18
N GLY A 61 -8.35 2.09 6.81
CA GLY A 61 -7.02 2.15 7.43
C GLY A 61 -6.96 2.87 8.78
N TYR A 62 -8.10 3.25 9.36
CA TYR A 62 -8.10 3.77 10.73
C TYR A 62 -7.72 2.65 11.72
N VAL A 63 -6.71 2.93 12.53
CA VAL A 63 -6.31 2.09 13.66
C VAL A 63 -6.47 2.89 14.93
N GLU A 64 -7.13 2.32 15.95
CA GLU A 64 -7.32 3.01 17.21
C GLU A 64 -5.96 3.27 17.90
N PRO A 65 -5.76 4.43 18.53
CA PRO A 65 -4.52 4.71 19.26
C PRO A 65 -4.24 3.65 20.32
N GLY A 66 -3.01 3.13 20.33
CA GLY A 66 -2.61 2.04 21.21
C GLY A 66 -1.29 1.42 20.80
N LYS A 67 -0.90 0.36 21.49
CA LYS A 67 0.29 -0.44 21.19
C LYS A 67 -0.13 -1.77 20.57
N TYR A 68 0.44 -2.10 19.44
CA TYR A 68 0.17 -3.33 18.70
C TYR A 68 1.48 -4.02 18.35
N ASN A 69 1.52 -5.34 18.52
CA ASN A 69 2.62 -6.17 18.03
C ASN A 69 2.25 -6.65 16.63
N LEU A 70 2.98 -6.17 15.61
CA LEU A 70 2.64 -6.35 14.21
C LEU A 70 3.83 -6.86 13.42
N ARG A 71 3.56 -7.72 12.43
CA ARG A 71 4.50 -8.03 11.37
C ARG A 71 4.56 -6.89 10.38
N VAL A 72 5.76 -6.40 10.12
CA VAL A 72 5.97 -5.26 9.22
C VAL A 72 6.33 -5.75 7.83
N HIS A 73 5.65 -5.24 6.82
CA HIS A 73 5.95 -5.48 5.42
C HIS A 73 6.39 -4.17 4.77
N VAL A 74 7.57 -4.16 4.17
CA VAL A 74 8.07 -3.03 3.39
C VAL A 74 8.00 -3.41 1.92
N ASN A 75 7.19 -2.71 1.14
CA ASN A 75 6.94 -3.03 -0.28
C ASN A 75 6.60 -4.51 -0.51
N ASN A 76 5.70 -5.05 0.30
CA ASN A 76 5.24 -6.45 0.31
C ASN A 76 6.28 -7.47 0.81
N GLN A 77 7.47 -7.06 1.19
CA GLN A 77 8.47 -7.95 1.80
C GLN A 77 8.35 -7.91 3.33
N PRO A 78 8.14 -9.05 4.00
CA PRO A 78 8.08 -9.09 5.45
C PRO A 78 9.48 -8.85 6.04
N LEU A 79 9.53 -8.08 7.11
CA LEU A 79 10.70 -8.02 7.96
C LEU A 79 10.80 -9.30 8.81
N PRO A 80 12.02 -9.69 9.24
CA PRO A 80 12.25 -10.96 9.95
C PRO A 80 11.53 -11.05 11.30
N ASP A 81 11.36 -9.90 11.97
CA ASP A 81 10.81 -9.83 13.32
C ASP A 81 9.42 -9.17 13.35
N ASP A 82 8.68 -9.43 14.43
CA ASP A 82 7.48 -8.68 14.78
C ASP A 82 7.87 -7.45 15.62
N TYR A 83 7.20 -6.32 15.38
CA TYR A 83 7.54 -5.04 16.01
C TYR A 83 6.40 -4.50 16.84
N ASP A 84 6.74 -3.87 17.95
CA ASP A 84 5.82 -3.14 18.80
C ASP A 84 5.57 -1.74 18.22
N ILE A 85 4.44 -1.56 17.56
CA ILE A 85 4.05 -0.31 16.90
C ILE A 85 3.07 0.47 17.76
N TYR A 86 3.39 1.73 18.03
CA TYR A 86 2.49 2.65 18.73
C TYR A 86 1.71 3.46 17.70
N TRP A 87 0.38 3.50 17.88
CA TRP A 87 -0.50 4.35 17.10
C TRP A 87 -0.93 5.53 17.96
N TYR A 88 -0.86 6.71 17.38
CA TYR A 88 -1.24 7.95 18.03
C TYR A 88 -2.34 8.65 17.26
N ALA A 89 -3.28 9.29 17.99
CA ALA A 89 -4.24 10.19 17.38
C ALA A 89 -3.52 11.42 16.79
N THR A 90 -4.03 11.91 15.67
CA THR A 90 -3.54 13.16 15.08
C THR A 90 -4.06 14.35 15.88
N GLU A 91 -3.20 15.32 16.18
CA GLU A 91 -3.55 16.47 17.02
C GLU A 91 -4.72 17.30 16.47
N ASN A 92 -4.80 17.42 15.13
CA ASN A 92 -5.79 18.25 14.46
C ASN A 92 -7.08 17.49 14.08
N ASP A 93 -7.09 16.16 14.18
CA ASP A 93 -8.24 15.34 13.80
C ASP A 93 -8.25 14.05 14.64
N PRO A 94 -9.12 13.96 15.65
CA PRO A 94 -9.21 12.78 16.52
C PRO A 94 -9.71 11.53 15.80
N ASN A 95 -10.26 11.68 14.59
CA ASN A 95 -10.70 10.56 13.76
C ASN A 95 -9.56 10.02 12.86
N LYS A 96 -8.37 10.63 12.91
CA LYS A 96 -7.18 10.15 12.24
C LYS A 96 -6.13 9.71 13.23
N SER A 97 -5.41 8.67 12.84
CA SER A 97 -4.30 8.14 13.61
C SER A 97 -3.12 7.85 12.68
N TYR A 98 -1.94 7.77 13.26
CA TYR A 98 -0.72 7.44 12.53
C TYR A 98 0.12 6.45 13.33
N ALA A 99 0.82 5.58 12.60
CA ALA A 99 1.80 4.66 13.18
C ALA A 99 3.11 5.38 13.48
N CYS A 100 3.65 5.17 14.66
CA CYS A 100 4.97 5.61 15.05
C CYS A 100 6.01 4.59 14.58
N LEU A 101 6.77 4.94 13.56
CA LEU A 101 7.88 4.13 13.08
C LEU A 101 9.13 4.54 13.85
N SER A 102 9.66 3.62 14.68
CA SER A 102 10.87 3.87 15.46
C SER A 102 12.13 3.91 14.59
N PRO A 103 13.22 4.55 15.06
CA PRO A 103 14.50 4.56 14.34
C PRO A 103 15.02 3.16 14.02
N GLU A 104 14.88 2.22 14.96
CA GLU A 104 15.30 0.82 14.81
C GLU A 104 14.52 0.12 13.69
N LEU A 105 13.22 0.33 13.64
CA LEU A 105 12.38 -0.21 12.58
C LEU A 105 12.72 0.41 11.22
N VAL A 106 12.89 1.73 11.16
CA VAL A 106 13.20 2.44 9.90
C VAL A 106 14.56 2.05 9.34
N ALA A 107 15.52 1.72 10.20
CA ALA A 107 16.82 1.20 9.78
C ALA A 107 16.72 -0.11 8.97
N GLN A 108 15.65 -0.89 9.18
CA GLN A 108 15.40 -2.14 8.44
C GLN A 108 14.77 -1.92 7.05
N PHE A 109 14.44 -0.69 6.68
CA PHE A 109 13.77 -0.43 5.40
C PHE A 109 14.71 -0.49 4.19
N GLY A 110 16.02 -0.43 4.41
CA GLY A 110 17.01 -0.39 3.33
C GLY A 110 16.98 0.93 2.57
N LEU A 111 16.82 2.05 3.27
CA LEU A 111 16.87 3.38 2.69
C LEU A 111 18.28 3.73 2.24
N LYS A 112 18.39 4.49 1.14
CA LYS A 112 19.65 5.07 0.71
C LYS A 112 20.26 5.92 1.82
N GLU A 113 21.59 5.93 1.91
CA GLU A 113 22.34 6.60 2.97
C GLU A 113 22.06 8.11 3.05
N ASP A 114 21.91 8.77 1.90
CA ASP A 114 21.54 10.18 1.80
C ASP A 114 20.13 10.46 2.32
N ILE A 115 19.18 9.56 2.06
CA ILE A 115 17.81 9.65 2.58
C ILE A 115 17.81 9.38 4.08
N ALA A 116 18.46 8.32 4.53
CA ALA A 116 18.50 7.94 5.95
C ALA A 116 19.10 9.04 6.84
N LYS A 117 20.14 9.74 6.37
CA LYS A 117 20.77 10.87 7.09
C LYS A 117 19.89 12.11 7.21
N ASN A 118 18.95 12.30 6.29
CA ASN A 118 18.08 13.47 6.23
C ASN A 118 16.68 13.21 6.82
N LEU A 119 16.45 12.05 7.43
CA LEU A 119 15.19 11.74 8.09
C LEU A 119 14.94 12.72 9.25
N GLN A 120 13.71 13.13 9.37
CA GLN A 120 13.27 13.94 10.50
C GLN A 120 12.39 13.12 11.43
N TRP A 121 12.56 13.39 12.70
CA TRP A 121 11.91 12.65 13.77
C TRP A 121 11.03 13.58 14.58
N ILE A 122 9.89 13.07 15.00
CA ILE A 122 8.94 13.72 15.91
C ILE A 122 8.91 12.96 17.23
N ARG A 123 8.21 13.48 18.24
CA ARG A 123 8.08 12.86 19.57
C ARG A 123 9.44 12.55 20.21
N ASP A 124 10.26 13.58 20.37
CA ASP A 124 11.60 13.44 20.97
C ASP A 124 12.49 12.40 20.26
N GLY A 125 12.37 12.29 18.95
CA GLY A 125 13.17 11.38 18.15
C GLY A 125 12.64 9.94 18.06
N GLN A 126 11.49 9.66 18.62
CA GLN A 126 10.94 8.29 18.68
C GLN A 126 10.16 7.88 17.44
N CYS A 127 9.59 8.82 16.70
CA CYS A 127 8.74 8.51 15.55
C CYS A 127 9.22 9.23 14.30
N LEU A 128 9.24 8.51 13.17
CA LEU A 128 9.56 9.11 11.87
C LEU A 128 8.49 10.13 11.46
N ASN A 129 8.93 11.29 10.98
CA ASN A 129 8.06 12.25 10.30
C ASN A 129 7.83 11.81 8.85
N THR A 130 6.79 11.02 8.62
CA THR A 130 6.47 10.47 7.31
C THR A 130 6.02 11.50 6.28
N ALA A 131 5.58 12.69 6.72
CA ALA A 131 5.17 13.76 5.82
C ALA A 131 6.32 14.26 4.93
N LEU A 132 7.57 14.02 5.30
CA LEU A 132 8.76 14.40 4.55
C LEU A 132 9.25 13.32 3.58
N LEU A 133 8.72 12.11 3.65
CA LEU A 133 8.96 11.05 2.69
C LEU A 133 7.79 10.97 1.70
N ALA A 134 7.76 11.88 0.75
CA ALA A 134 6.68 11.99 -0.23
C ALA A 134 6.43 10.65 -0.95
N GLY A 135 5.17 10.22 -1.02
CA GLY A 135 4.77 8.96 -1.65
C GLY A 135 4.95 7.72 -0.76
N THR A 136 5.38 7.88 0.50
CA THR A 136 5.37 6.79 1.48
C THR A 136 3.96 6.65 2.05
N GLU A 137 3.42 5.45 1.99
CA GLU A 137 2.09 5.11 2.52
C GLU A 137 2.24 4.07 3.64
N ILE A 138 1.48 4.26 4.72
CA ILE A 138 1.49 3.37 5.88
C ILE A 138 0.05 3.01 6.20
N SER A 139 -0.23 1.73 6.28
CA SER A 139 -1.54 1.22 6.66
C SER A 139 -1.43 0.03 7.62
N GLY A 140 -2.30 -0.01 8.62
CA GLY A 140 -2.42 -1.13 9.53
C GLY A 140 -3.51 -2.08 9.08
N ASP A 141 -3.20 -3.36 9.01
CA ASP A 141 -4.17 -4.44 8.86
C ASP A 141 -4.19 -5.27 10.16
N LEU A 142 -5.05 -4.86 11.08
CA LEU A 142 -5.18 -5.55 12.36
C LEU A 142 -5.78 -6.96 12.21
N GLY A 143 -6.54 -7.21 11.14
CA GLY A 143 -7.08 -8.54 10.85
C GLY A 143 -5.99 -9.56 10.54
N GLN A 144 -4.90 -9.11 9.92
CA GLN A 144 -3.72 -9.92 9.63
C GLN A 144 -2.56 -9.68 10.59
N SER A 145 -2.75 -8.84 11.61
CA SER A 145 -1.68 -8.38 12.53
C SER A 145 -0.47 -7.85 11.76
N ALA A 146 -0.72 -7.04 10.73
CA ALA A 146 0.30 -6.53 9.83
C ALA A 146 0.32 -4.99 9.76
N LEU A 147 1.53 -4.44 9.64
CA LEU A 147 1.78 -3.07 9.22
C LEU A 147 2.34 -3.09 7.80
N LEU A 148 1.65 -2.45 6.89
CA LEU A 148 2.06 -2.34 5.49
C LEU A 148 2.68 -0.96 5.27
N VAL A 149 3.93 -0.96 4.85
CA VAL A 149 4.70 0.26 4.55
C VAL A 149 5.09 0.22 3.08
N SER A 150 4.55 1.16 2.30
CA SER A 150 4.93 1.34 0.90
C SER A 150 5.89 2.51 0.80
N VAL A 151 7.13 2.23 0.42
CA VAL A 151 8.20 3.23 0.26
C VAL A 151 8.55 3.34 -1.23
N PRO A 152 8.58 4.57 -1.81
CA PRO A 152 9.03 4.74 -3.19
C PRO A 152 10.41 4.13 -3.44
N GLN A 153 10.56 3.37 -4.51
CA GLN A 153 11.81 2.72 -4.87
C GLN A 153 12.98 3.71 -5.03
N ALA A 154 12.67 4.97 -5.36
CA ALA A 154 13.67 6.03 -5.44
C ALA A 154 14.41 6.27 -4.12
N TYR A 155 13.80 5.95 -2.98
CA TYR A 155 14.40 6.10 -1.64
C TYR A 155 15.14 4.85 -1.17
N LEU A 156 14.92 3.71 -1.81
CA LEU A 156 15.54 2.45 -1.43
C LEU A 156 16.91 2.27 -2.06
N GLU A 157 17.80 1.60 -1.35
CA GLU A 157 19.17 1.33 -1.79
C GLU A 157 19.18 0.43 -3.02
N TYR A 158 18.24 -0.50 -3.12
CA TYR A 158 18.03 -1.37 -4.26
C TYR A 158 16.55 -1.61 -4.56
N THR A 159 16.24 -1.94 -5.82
CA THR A 159 14.85 -2.09 -6.29
C THR A 159 14.45 -3.53 -6.60
N ASP A 160 15.38 -4.49 -6.45
CA ASP A 160 15.09 -5.91 -6.66
C ASP A 160 14.35 -6.48 -5.45
N SER A 161 13.24 -7.16 -5.70
CA SER A 161 12.42 -7.75 -4.64
C SER A 161 13.08 -8.91 -3.90
N GLU A 162 14.14 -9.51 -4.49
CA GLU A 162 14.88 -10.63 -3.91
C GLU A 162 16.18 -10.18 -3.23
N TRP A 163 16.52 -8.90 -3.32
CA TRP A 163 17.75 -8.37 -2.70
C TRP A 163 17.53 -7.98 -1.24
N ASP A 164 18.39 -8.46 -0.39
CA ASP A 164 18.38 -8.15 1.03
C ASP A 164 19.43 -7.06 1.32
N PRO A 165 19.01 -5.87 1.82
CA PRO A 165 19.93 -4.76 2.04
C PRO A 165 20.95 -5.08 3.14
N PRO A 166 22.17 -4.50 3.07
CA PRO A 166 23.22 -4.73 4.07
C PRO A 166 22.80 -4.47 5.52
N SER A 167 21.82 -3.59 5.73
CA SER A 167 21.26 -3.30 7.06
C SER A 167 20.53 -4.49 7.71
N ARG A 168 20.22 -5.52 6.94
CA ARG A 168 19.57 -6.76 7.43
C ARG A 168 20.52 -7.96 7.50
N TRP A 169 21.78 -7.78 7.09
CA TRP A 169 22.72 -8.88 7.11
C TRP A 169 23.16 -9.18 8.54
N ASP A 170 23.16 -10.46 8.89
CA ASP A 170 23.76 -10.96 10.11
C ASP A 170 25.28 -11.08 9.93
N ASP A 171 26.03 -10.86 11.00
CA ASP A 171 27.50 -11.04 11.00
C ASP A 171 27.92 -12.51 10.75
N GLY A 172 26.94 -13.41 10.75
CA GLY A 172 27.16 -14.84 10.58
C GLY A 172 27.93 -15.47 11.73
N ILE A 173 28.08 -16.77 11.67
CA ILE A 173 28.92 -17.54 12.60
C ILE A 173 30.20 -17.98 11.90
N PRO A 174 31.35 -18.03 12.60
CA PRO A 174 32.56 -18.59 12.02
C PRO A 174 32.33 -20.04 11.59
N GLY A 175 32.57 -20.33 10.33
CA GLY A 175 32.40 -21.66 9.76
C GLY A 175 33.54 -22.04 8.85
N LEU A 176 33.82 -23.34 8.72
CA LEU A 176 34.76 -23.89 7.76
C LEU A 176 34.00 -24.75 6.75
N ILE A 177 34.11 -24.40 5.47
CA ILE A 177 33.57 -25.21 4.37
C ILE A 177 34.74 -25.89 3.67
N ALA A 178 34.69 -27.21 3.52
CA ALA A 178 35.68 -27.97 2.80
C ALA A 178 35.02 -28.83 1.71
N ASP A 179 35.36 -28.58 0.45
CA ASP A 179 34.97 -29.39 -0.69
C ASP A 179 36.09 -30.35 -1.06
N TYR A 180 35.75 -31.64 -1.27
CA TYR A 180 36.73 -32.61 -1.77
C TYR A 180 36.12 -33.45 -2.89
N SER A 181 36.93 -33.84 -3.86
CA SER A 181 36.55 -34.80 -4.89
C SER A 181 37.58 -35.94 -4.99
N ILE A 182 37.09 -37.18 -4.98
CA ILE A 182 37.96 -38.36 -5.16
C ILE A 182 37.56 -39.04 -6.49
N ASN A 183 38.52 -39.09 -7.42
CA ASN A 183 38.39 -39.85 -8.68
C ASN A 183 39.23 -41.10 -8.61
N ALA A 184 38.63 -42.28 -8.65
CA ALA A 184 39.28 -43.57 -8.79
C ALA A 184 39.15 -44.03 -10.25
N GLN A 185 40.28 -44.39 -10.91
CA GLN A 185 40.33 -45.04 -12.22
C GLN A 185 40.60 -46.53 -12.05
#